data_c50d6b0b21bbb244e5f44678deb1e895
#
_entry.id   c50d6b0b21bbb244e5f44678deb1e895
#
_cell.length_a   1.000
_cell.length_b   1.000
_cell.length_c   1.000
_cell.angle_alpha   90.00
_cell.angle_beta   90.00
_cell.angle_gamma   90.00
#
_symmetry.space_group_name_H-M   'P 1'
#
loop_
_entity.id
_entity.type
_entity.pdbx_description
1 polymer ?
#
loop_
_entity_poly.entity_id
_entity_poly.type
_entity_poly.pdbx_seq_one_letter_code
_entity_poly.pdbx_strand_id
1 'polypeptide(L)'
;MEATSAAAGETESAEERGRSLRTAATITAAVGALHALLFLLSWWLVSDAPGASATTAEITDYYASASSRRVVLVGLYVMPFAGIAFVWFVVALRMWEEGSTHRRSVLQSNLQLISGTIYIALFFVAAASSSVVAASIEFSDGEVDPATARQFPVFGSTVLFVFAFRMAAMFVFTTSAIGLRAGILPRWFAWGGYLVGAFLLLSASFERWFVLVFPLWLFVLSALLLRVARRIDPELRLPRHQGFLVQQAPAVRRG
;
A
#
# COMPACT_ATOMS: atom_id res chain seq x y z
N MET A 1 -4.73 -11.75 -47.63
CA MET A 1 -3.55 -12.11 -46.80
C MET A 1 -3.22 -11.01 -45.77
N GLU A 2 -3.31 -9.73 -46.12
CA GLU A 2 -3.08 -8.59 -45.21
C GLU A 2 -4.06 -8.51 -44.02
N ALA A 3 -5.35 -8.74 -44.22
CA ALA A 3 -6.35 -8.68 -43.16
C ALA A 3 -6.13 -9.71 -42.03
N THR A 4 -5.59 -10.90 -42.39
CA THR A 4 -5.28 -11.96 -41.41
C THR A 4 -4.04 -11.62 -40.58
N SER A 5 -3.05 -10.94 -41.20
CA SER A 5 -1.84 -10.49 -40.51
C SER A 5 -2.14 -9.35 -39.55
N ALA A 6 -3.01 -8.39 -39.94
CA ALA A 6 -3.43 -7.30 -39.07
C ALA A 6 -4.18 -7.80 -37.82
N ALA A 7 -5.12 -8.74 -38.00
CA ALA A 7 -5.87 -9.34 -36.91
C ALA A 7 -4.96 -10.14 -35.95
N ALA A 8 -3.95 -10.83 -36.46
CA ALA A 8 -2.97 -11.56 -35.63
C ALA A 8 -2.12 -10.58 -34.80
N GLY A 9 -1.68 -9.45 -35.36
CA GLY A 9 -0.93 -8.43 -34.63
C GLY A 9 -1.75 -7.72 -33.55
N GLU A 10 -3.04 -7.49 -33.80
CA GLU A 10 -3.93 -6.91 -32.79
C GLU A 10 -4.21 -7.84 -31.60
N THR A 11 -4.34 -9.15 -31.86
CA THR A 11 -4.53 -10.15 -30.79
C THR A 11 -3.27 -10.31 -29.94
N GLU A 12 -2.10 -10.39 -30.54
CA GLU A 12 -0.81 -10.48 -29.84
C GLU A 12 -0.56 -9.24 -28.95
N SER A 13 -0.84 -8.04 -29.45
CA SER A 13 -0.71 -6.80 -28.67
C SER A 13 -1.72 -6.72 -27.51
N ALA A 14 -2.92 -7.29 -27.64
CA ALA A 14 -3.93 -7.35 -26.58
C ALA A 14 -3.53 -8.34 -25.47
N GLU A 15 -2.95 -9.48 -25.82
CA GLU A 15 -2.46 -10.47 -24.87
C GLU A 15 -1.26 -9.95 -24.07
N GLU A 16 -0.31 -9.29 -24.71
CA GLU A 16 0.84 -8.66 -24.05
C GLU A 16 0.40 -7.59 -23.06
N ARG A 17 -0.55 -6.75 -23.46
CA ARG A 17 -1.14 -5.72 -22.58
C ARG A 17 -1.86 -6.33 -21.38
N GLY A 18 -2.62 -7.40 -21.59
CA GLY A 18 -3.29 -8.14 -20.52
C GLY A 18 -2.31 -8.74 -19.52
N ARG A 19 -1.22 -9.33 -20.02
CA ARG A 19 -0.16 -9.91 -19.19
C ARG A 19 0.57 -8.84 -18.38
N SER A 20 0.90 -7.71 -18.98
CA SER A 20 1.52 -6.56 -18.31
C SER A 20 0.65 -6.01 -17.18
N LEU A 21 -0.65 -5.80 -17.43
CA LEU A 21 -1.60 -5.32 -16.41
C LEU A 21 -1.75 -6.30 -15.24
N ARG A 22 -1.81 -7.60 -15.52
CA ARG A 22 -1.87 -8.62 -14.48
C ARG A 22 -0.62 -8.62 -13.61
N THR A 23 0.54 -8.53 -14.23
CA THR A 23 1.83 -8.49 -13.53
C THR A 23 1.91 -7.24 -12.65
N ALA A 24 1.56 -6.07 -13.18
CA ALA A 24 1.54 -4.82 -12.42
C ALA A 24 0.59 -4.88 -11.22
N ALA A 25 -0.65 -5.38 -11.41
CA ALA A 25 -1.61 -5.55 -10.32
C ALA A 25 -1.11 -6.54 -9.24
N THR A 26 -0.45 -7.63 -9.65
CA THR A 26 0.09 -8.63 -8.72
C THR A 26 1.24 -8.05 -7.90
N ILE A 27 2.17 -7.33 -8.54
CA ILE A 27 3.29 -6.65 -7.85
C ILE A 27 2.73 -5.62 -6.87
N THR A 28 1.78 -4.77 -7.31
CA THR A 28 1.14 -3.78 -6.44
C THR A 28 0.52 -4.43 -5.20
N ALA A 29 -0.23 -5.50 -5.39
CA ALA A 29 -0.84 -6.23 -4.28
C ALA A 29 0.21 -6.83 -3.33
N ALA A 30 1.28 -7.42 -3.86
CA ALA A 30 2.33 -8.06 -3.05
C ALA A 30 3.10 -7.03 -2.19
N VAL A 31 3.52 -5.91 -2.79
CA VAL A 31 4.30 -4.90 -2.04
C VAL A 31 3.44 -4.11 -1.06
N GLY A 32 2.15 -3.87 -1.37
CA GLY A 32 1.21 -3.28 -0.42
C GLY A 32 0.94 -4.18 0.78
N ALA A 33 0.73 -5.49 0.54
CA ALA A 33 0.59 -6.47 1.61
C ALA A 33 1.87 -6.59 2.45
N LEU A 34 3.05 -6.56 1.81
CA LEU A 34 4.35 -6.59 2.49
C LEU A 34 4.50 -5.40 3.44
N HIS A 35 4.22 -4.17 2.99
CA HIS A 35 4.23 -2.99 3.86
C HIS A 35 3.33 -3.19 5.08
N ALA A 36 2.07 -3.59 4.85
CA ALA A 36 1.11 -3.79 5.93
C ALA A 36 1.57 -4.86 6.94
N LEU A 37 2.09 -5.99 6.46
CA LEU A 37 2.59 -7.07 7.31
C LEU A 37 3.82 -6.65 8.11
N LEU A 38 4.79 -5.96 7.50
CA LEU A 38 5.97 -5.46 8.20
C LEU A 38 5.59 -4.41 9.25
N PHE A 39 4.60 -3.55 8.95
CA PHE A 39 4.09 -2.59 9.91
C PHE A 39 3.41 -3.29 11.11
N LEU A 40 2.55 -4.28 10.86
CA LEU A 40 1.89 -5.06 11.90
C LEU A 40 2.90 -5.85 12.74
N LEU A 41 3.92 -6.42 12.11
CA LEU A 41 5.02 -7.08 12.80
C LEU A 41 5.79 -6.10 13.70
N SER A 42 6.09 -4.90 13.20
CA SER A 42 6.75 -3.83 13.97
C SER A 42 5.93 -3.46 15.19
N TRP A 43 4.64 -3.25 15.01
CA TRP A 43 3.72 -2.92 16.11
C TRP A 43 3.70 -4.03 17.17
N TRP A 44 3.65 -5.30 16.74
CA TRP A 44 3.65 -6.43 17.64
C TRP A 44 4.97 -6.57 18.42
N LEU A 45 6.11 -6.41 17.74
CA LEU A 45 7.44 -6.55 18.35
C LEU A 45 7.74 -5.49 19.43
N VAL A 46 7.16 -4.28 19.29
CA VAL A 46 7.35 -3.17 20.26
C VAL A 46 6.09 -2.90 21.08
N SER A 47 5.18 -3.87 21.16
CA SER A 47 3.90 -3.71 21.86
C SER A 47 4.05 -3.50 23.37
N ASP A 48 5.16 -3.92 23.95
CA ASP A 48 5.53 -3.77 25.37
C ASP A 48 6.35 -2.50 25.66
N ALA A 49 6.62 -1.65 24.63
CA ALA A 49 7.36 -0.41 24.83
C ALA A 49 6.60 0.54 25.77
N PRO A 50 7.32 1.23 26.69
CA PRO A 50 6.73 2.15 27.65
C PRO A 50 5.92 3.24 26.95
N GLY A 51 4.72 3.52 27.45
CA GLY A 51 3.88 4.62 26.97
C GLY A 51 4.37 5.99 27.46
N ALA A 52 3.73 7.08 26.99
CA ALA A 52 4.08 8.44 27.39
C ALA A 52 3.94 8.70 28.90
N SER A 53 3.07 7.95 29.58
CA SER A 53 2.81 8.04 31.04
C SER A 53 3.73 7.16 31.89
N ALA A 54 4.65 6.39 31.29
CA ALA A 54 5.53 5.50 32.02
C ALA A 54 6.44 6.27 32.99
N THR A 55 6.75 5.66 34.12
CA THR A 55 7.68 6.21 35.12
C THR A 55 9.12 6.18 34.63
N THR A 56 9.99 6.97 35.24
CA THR A 56 11.43 6.97 34.92
C THR A 56 12.05 5.59 35.13
N ALA A 57 11.65 4.87 36.20
CA ALA A 57 12.13 3.52 36.48
C ALA A 57 11.74 2.54 35.37
N GLU A 58 10.45 2.53 34.95
CA GLU A 58 9.96 1.66 33.85
C GLU A 58 10.71 1.92 32.53
N ILE A 59 11.00 3.17 32.21
CA ILE A 59 11.79 3.55 31.03
C ILE A 59 13.22 3.00 31.14
N THR A 60 13.88 3.23 32.27
CA THR A 60 15.26 2.78 32.47
C THR A 60 15.35 1.25 32.42
N ASP A 61 14.44 0.54 33.10
CA ASP A 61 14.39 -0.93 33.10
C ASP A 61 14.12 -1.50 31.70
N TYR A 62 13.25 -0.86 30.94
CA TYR A 62 12.95 -1.26 29.57
C TYR A 62 14.20 -1.18 28.68
N TYR A 63 14.90 -0.05 28.70
CA TYR A 63 16.10 0.13 27.87
C TYR A 63 17.31 -0.65 28.38
N ALA A 64 17.38 -0.99 29.66
CA ALA A 64 18.40 -1.89 30.22
C ALA A 64 18.14 -3.37 29.86
N SER A 65 16.95 -3.71 29.44
CA SER A 65 16.55 -5.08 29.11
C SER A 65 16.84 -5.45 27.64
N ALA A 66 16.77 -6.74 27.31
CA ALA A 66 16.84 -7.23 25.93
C ALA A 66 15.70 -6.70 25.03
N SER A 67 14.69 -6.06 25.59
CA SER A 67 13.59 -5.42 24.84
C SER A 67 14.08 -4.23 24.00
N SER A 68 15.11 -3.52 24.43
CA SER A 68 15.71 -2.42 23.66
C SER A 68 16.23 -2.88 22.29
N ARG A 69 16.83 -4.08 22.21
CA ARG A 69 17.29 -4.66 20.93
C ARG A 69 16.16 -4.88 19.92
N ARG A 70 14.94 -5.19 20.39
CA ARG A 70 13.76 -5.28 19.50
C ARG A 70 13.42 -3.93 18.89
N VAL A 71 13.54 -2.84 19.66
CA VAL A 71 13.33 -1.48 19.14
C VAL A 71 14.38 -1.15 18.08
N VAL A 72 15.65 -1.52 18.31
CA VAL A 72 16.73 -1.34 17.31
C VAL A 72 16.40 -2.14 16.03
N LEU A 73 16.06 -3.42 16.16
CA LEU A 73 15.71 -4.28 15.03
C LEU A 73 14.54 -3.69 14.23
N VAL A 74 13.48 -3.28 14.91
CA VAL A 74 12.29 -2.72 14.28
C VAL A 74 12.62 -1.39 13.60
N GLY A 75 13.26 -0.46 14.30
CA GLY A 75 13.52 0.89 13.80
C GLY A 75 14.54 0.95 12.67
N LEU A 76 15.60 0.15 12.72
CA LEU A 76 16.68 0.19 11.75
C LEU A 76 16.54 -0.78 10.57
N TYR A 77 15.70 -1.82 10.72
CA TYR A 77 15.51 -2.83 9.69
C TYR A 77 14.05 -2.95 9.26
N VAL A 78 13.14 -3.34 10.15
CA VAL A 78 11.77 -3.69 9.74
C VAL A 78 11.03 -2.49 9.17
N MET A 79 11.10 -1.33 9.84
CA MET A 79 10.42 -0.11 9.39
C MET A 79 11.00 0.47 8.09
N PRO A 80 12.33 0.55 7.88
CA PRO A 80 12.88 0.93 6.59
C PRO A 80 12.42 0.02 5.44
N PHE A 81 12.42 -1.30 5.62
CA PHE A 81 11.91 -2.21 4.59
C PHE A 81 10.40 -2.06 4.36
N ALA A 82 9.62 -1.83 5.42
CA ALA A 82 8.21 -1.50 5.29
C ALA A 82 8.03 -0.22 4.44
N GLY A 83 8.83 0.80 4.70
CA GLY A 83 8.81 2.04 3.95
C GLY A 83 9.17 1.86 2.47
N ILE A 84 10.23 1.11 2.18
CA ILE A 84 10.62 0.78 0.80
C ILE A 84 9.48 0.04 0.08
N ALA A 85 8.86 -0.94 0.73
CA ALA A 85 7.72 -1.66 0.18
C ALA A 85 6.55 -0.70 -0.16
N PHE A 86 6.29 0.32 0.67
CA PHE A 86 5.26 1.32 0.39
C PHE A 86 5.62 2.22 -0.80
N VAL A 87 6.88 2.62 -0.95
CA VAL A 87 7.33 3.38 -2.15
C VAL A 87 7.04 2.57 -3.41
N TRP A 88 7.44 1.30 -3.43
CA TRP A 88 7.13 0.41 -4.55
C TRP A 88 5.63 0.25 -4.77
N PHE A 89 4.85 0.16 -3.70
CA PHE A 89 3.40 0.08 -3.78
C PHE A 89 2.80 1.30 -4.48
N VAL A 90 3.19 2.53 -4.08
CA VAL A 90 2.66 3.77 -4.66
C VAL A 90 2.99 3.86 -6.16
N VAL A 91 4.24 3.53 -6.53
CA VAL A 91 4.68 3.55 -7.94
C VAL A 91 3.94 2.48 -8.75
N ALA A 92 3.88 1.25 -8.25
CA ALA A 92 3.22 0.15 -8.94
C ALA A 92 1.70 0.38 -9.07
N LEU A 93 1.06 0.93 -8.03
CA LEU A 93 -0.36 1.31 -8.06
C LEU A 93 -0.62 2.33 -9.15
N ARG A 94 0.24 3.36 -9.25
CA ARG A 94 0.14 4.38 -10.28
C ARG A 94 0.27 3.79 -11.68
N MET A 95 1.27 2.94 -11.92
CA MET A 95 1.47 2.28 -13.22
C MET A 95 0.27 1.41 -13.60
N TRP A 96 -0.29 0.69 -12.63
CA TRP A 96 -1.47 -0.14 -12.85
C TRP A 96 -2.72 0.70 -13.17
N GLU A 97 -2.94 1.81 -12.47
CA GLU A 97 -4.02 2.75 -12.75
C GLU A 97 -3.89 3.38 -14.15
N GLU A 98 -2.68 3.71 -14.58
CA GLU A 98 -2.40 4.26 -15.92
C GLU A 98 -2.81 3.29 -17.05
N GLY A 99 -2.57 2.01 -16.83
CA GLY A 99 -2.94 0.97 -17.80
C GLY A 99 -4.42 0.63 -17.84
N SER A 100 -5.16 0.92 -16.78
CA SER A 100 -6.54 0.41 -16.60
C SER A 100 -7.66 1.42 -16.88
N THR A 101 -7.38 2.74 -16.97
CA THR A 101 -8.40 3.77 -17.07
C THR A 101 -8.20 4.74 -18.22
N HIS A 102 -9.26 4.91 -19.06
CA HIS A 102 -9.26 5.88 -20.18
C HIS A 102 -9.52 7.33 -19.74
N ARG A 103 -10.10 7.57 -18.57
CA ARG A 103 -10.39 8.91 -18.03
C ARG A 103 -9.76 9.09 -16.68
N ARG A 104 -8.57 9.63 -16.65
CA ARG A 104 -7.82 9.91 -15.45
C ARG A 104 -7.98 11.37 -15.02
N SER A 105 -8.30 11.60 -13.75
CA SER A 105 -8.14 12.91 -13.14
C SER A 105 -6.66 13.09 -12.75
N VAL A 106 -5.93 13.87 -13.55
CA VAL A 106 -4.51 14.20 -13.30
C VAL A 106 -4.32 14.73 -11.87
N LEU A 107 -5.26 15.56 -11.41
CA LEU A 107 -5.24 16.11 -10.06
C LEU A 107 -5.25 15.02 -8.98
N GLN A 108 -6.19 14.06 -9.09
CA GLN A 108 -6.32 12.99 -8.07
C GLN A 108 -5.09 12.09 -8.04
N SER A 109 -4.55 11.76 -9.20
CA SER A 109 -3.36 10.94 -9.30
C SER A 109 -2.11 11.63 -8.74
N ASN A 110 -1.97 12.94 -8.95
CA ASN A 110 -0.89 13.72 -8.35
C ASN A 110 -1.06 13.85 -6.84
N LEU A 111 -2.28 14.11 -6.35
CA LEU A 111 -2.55 14.14 -4.91
C LEU A 111 -2.26 12.80 -4.24
N GLN A 112 -2.61 11.68 -4.89
CA GLN A 112 -2.29 10.34 -4.40
C GLN A 112 -0.78 10.14 -4.28
N LEU A 113 -0.02 10.46 -5.32
CA LEU A 113 1.43 10.32 -5.33
C LEU A 113 2.09 11.20 -4.26
N ILE A 114 1.72 12.49 -4.20
CA ILE A 114 2.30 13.46 -3.27
C ILE A 114 1.99 13.05 -1.82
N SER A 115 0.72 12.73 -1.53
CA SER A 115 0.32 12.33 -0.17
C SER A 115 0.99 11.02 0.27
N GLY A 116 1.12 10.04 -0.62
CA GLY A 116 1.85 8.81 -0.35
C GLY A 116 3.35 9.05 -0.10
N THR A 117 3.97 9.94 -0.87
CA THR A 117 5.39 10.31 -0.70
C THR A 117 5.63 11.04 0.61
N ILE A 118 4.76 12.00 0.96
CA ILE A 118 4.89 12.72 2.24
C ILE A 118 4.61 11.78 3.42
N TYR A 119 3.61 10.90 3.31
CA TYR A 119 3.35 9.89 4.34
C TYR A 119 4.61 9.08 4.64
N ILE A 120 5.28 8.54 3.61
CA ILE A 120 6.43 7.67 3.84
C ILE A 120 7.65 8.44 4.37
N ALA A 121 7.85 9.68 3.95
CA ALA A 121 8.90 10.52 4.51
C ALA A 121 8.69 10.76 6.02
N LEU A 122 7.47 11.09 6.42
CA LEU A 122 7.11 11.28 7.83
C LEU A 122 7.16 9.96 8.62
N PHE A 123 6.80 8.85 7.98
CA PHE A 123 6.92 7.52 8.56
C PHE A 123 8.39 7.18 8.89
N PHE A 124 9.33 7.47 8.01
CA PHE A 124 10.77 7.28 8.30
C PHE A 124 11.26 8.16 9.44
N VAL A 125 10.82 9.43 9.50
CA VAL A 125 11.14 10.32 10.61
C VAL A 125 10.59 9.77 11.93
N ALA A 126 9.36 9.28 11.94
CA ALA A 126 8.75 8.68 13.12
C ALA A 126 9.49 7.41 13.57
N ALA A 127 9.86 6.52 12.63
CA ALA A 127 10.62 5.32 12.91
C ALA A 127 12.01 5.62 13.47
N ALA A 128 12.74 6.54 12.84
CA ALA A 128 14.06 6.97 13.30
C ALA A 128 13.98 7.56 14.71
N SER A 129 13.04 8.48 14.95
CA SER A 129 12.88 9.10 16.27
C SER A 129 12.53 8.09 17.36
N SER A 130 11.70 7.11 17.06
CA SER A 130 11.30 6.09 18.03
C SER A 130 12.42 5.10 18.39
N SER A 131 13.44 4.97 17.54
CA SER A 131 14.53 4.01 17.71
C SER A 131 15.87 4.63 18.13
N VAL A 132 16.02 5.96 18.06
CA VAL A 132 17.31 6.64 18.26
C VAL A 132 17.92 6.35 19.63
N VAL A 133 17.12 6.32 20.70
CA VAL A 133 17.60 6.05 22.06
C VAL A 133 18.13 4.63 22.18
N ALA A 134 17.37 3.64 21.71
CA ALA A 134 17.81 2.25 21.72
C ALA A 134 19.06 2.03 20.85
N ALA A 135 19.14 2.71 19.70
CA ALA A 135 20.29 2.66 18.82
C ALA A 135 21.54 3.30 19.47
N SER A 136 21.41 4.43 20.18
CA SER A 136 22.53 5.04 20.88
C SER A 136 23.10 4.16 22.00
N ILE A 137 22.25 3.42 22.70
CA ILE A 137 22.69 2.45 23.72
C ILE A 137 23.43 1.27 23.08
N GLU A 138 22.87 0.69 22.00
CA GLU A 138 23.44 -0.50 21.37
C GLU A 138 24.77 -0.21 20.63
N PHE A 139 24.95 0.99 20.04
CA PHE A 139 26.10 1.30 19.19
C PHE A 139 27.11 2.29 19.77
N SER A 140 26.79 2.94 20.90
CA SER A 140 27.65 4.01 21.44
C SER A 140 27.94 3.86 22.95
N ASP A 141 27.54 2.75 23.56
CA ASP A 141 27.64 2.52 25.02
C ASP A 141 27.09 3.70 25.83
N GLY A 142 26.07 4.37 25.29
CA GLY A 142 25.47 5.57 25.88
C GLY A 142 24.69 5.23 27.13
N GLU A 143 24.77 6.09 28.14
CA GLU A 143 23.86 6.01 29.29
C GLU A 143 22.45 6.49 28.89
N VAL A 144 21.45 5.86 29.49
CA VAL A 144 20.03 6.22 29.25
C VAL A 144 19.73 7.50 30.04
N ASP A 145 19.61 8.63 29.34
CA ASP A 145 18.93 9.80 29.91
C ASP A 145 17.41 9.61 29.82
N PRO A 146 16.71 9.47 30.95
CA PRO A 146 15.28 9.18 30.96
C PRO A 146 14.42 10.29 30.30
N ALA A 147 14.88 11.55 30.32
CA ALA A 147 14.19 12.66 29.68
C ALA A 147 14.24 12.51 28.14
N THR A 148 15.41 12.25 27.60
CA THR A 148 15.63 11.97 26.18
C THR A 148 14.89 10.70 25.74
N ALA A 149 14.98 9.63 26.55
CA ALA A 149 14.31 8.36 26.28
C ALA A 149 12.78 8.49 26.23
N ARG A 150 12.21 9.46 26.91
CA ARG A 150 10.77 9.78 26.85
C ARG A 150 10.43 10.66 25.64
N GLN A 151 11.24 11.70 25.37
CA GLN A 151 10.91 12.72 24.37
C GLN A 151 10.94 12.18 22.94
N PHE A 152 11.93 11.39 22.58
CA PHE A 152 12.09 10.91 21.20
C PHE A 152 10.93 9.98 20.74
N PRO A 153 10.48 8.98 21.50
CA PRO A 153 9.31 8.19 21.15
C PRO A 153 8.01 9.02 21.08
N VAL A 154 7.84 10.02 21.97
CA VAL A 154 6.68 10.93 21.92
C VAL A 154 6.74 11.80 20.67
N PHE A 155 7.90 12.32 20.30
CA PHE A 155 8.08 13.06 19.04
C PHE A 155 7.76 12.16 17.83
N GLY A 156 8.32 10.94 17.78
CA GLY A 156 8.03 9.97 16.72
C GLY A 156 6.53 9.66 16.60
N SER A 157 5.87 9.44 17.73
CA SER A 157 4.43 9.23 17.79
C SER A 157 3.65 10.45 17.29
N THR A 158 4.06 11.66 17.66
CA THR A 158 3.44 12.91 17.18
C THR A 158 3.58 13.03 15.66
N VAL A 159 4.76 12.79 15.11
CA VAL A 159 5.00 12.81 13.66
C VAL A 159 4.09 11.79 12.96
N LEU A 160 3.97 10.58 13.51
CA LEU A 160 3.16 9.52 12.92
C LEU A 160 1.66 9.82 13.00
N PHE A 161 1.14 10.09 14.20
CA PHE A 161 -0.31 10.23 14.43
C PHE A 161 -0.86 11.56 13.93
N VAL A 162 -0.09 12.65 14.08
CA VAL A 162 -0.58 13.98 13.72
C VAL A 162 -0.30 14.31 12.26
N PHE A 163 0.89 14.03 11.75
CA PHE A 163 1.28 14.46 10.41
C PHE A 163 1.17 13.35 9.37
N ALA A 164 1.81 12.19 9.62
CA ALA A 164 1.84 11.12 8.64
C ALA A 164 0.42 10.56 8.35
N PHE A 165 -0.41 10.37 9.37
CA PHE A 165 -1.77 9.85 9.17
C PHE A 165 -2.70 10.80 8.43
N ARG A 166 -2.48 12.11 8.48
CA ARG A 166 -3.22 13.06 7.64
C ARG A 166 -2.86 12.91 6.17
N MET A 167 -1.60 12.63 5.89
CA MET A 167 -1.16 12.31 4.52
C MET A 167 -1.65 10.94 4.08
N ALA A 168 -1.65 9.95 4.97
CA ALA A 168 -2.28 8.66 4.72
C ALA A 168 -3.80 8.81 4.45
N ALA A 169 -4.51 9.68 5.18
CA ALA A 169 -5.92 9.98 4.92
C ALA A 169 -6.15 10.51 3.50
N MET A 170 -5.34 11.46 3.05
CA MET A 170 -5.41 11.98 1.67
C MET A 170 -5.12 10.90 0.64
N PHE A 171 -4.14 10.03 0.91
CA PHE A 171 -3.85 8.87 0.07
C PHE A 171 -5.04 7.90 -0.01
N VAL A 172 -5.67 7.59 1.13
CA VAL A 172 -6.86 6.73 1.22
C VAL A 172 -8.04 7.33 0.45
N PHE A 173 -8.31 8.63 0.62
CA PHE A 173 -9.38 9.34 -0.10
C PHE A 173 -9.17 9.29 -1.61
N THR A 174 -7.97 9.62 -2.08
CA THR A 174 -7.68 9.66 -3.51
C THR A 174 -7.71 8.28 -4.14
N THR A 175 -7.14 7.27 -3.48
CA THR A 175 -7.18 5.87 -3.93
C THR A 175 -8.62 5.35 -4.00
N SER A 176 -9.44 5.63 -2.99
CA SER A 176 -10.85 5.23 -2.95
C SER A 176 -11.66 5.91 -4.06
N ALA A 177 -11.42 7.20 -4.30
CA ALA A 177 -12.08 7.95 -5.36
C ALA A 177 -11.71 7.45 -6.76
N ILE A 178 -10.43 7.20 -7.01
CA ILE A 178 -9.93 6.65 -8.28
C ILE A 178 -10.52 5.26 -8.50
N GLY A 179 -10.41 4.38 -7.50
CA GLY A 179 -10.89 3.01 -7.60
C GLY A 179 -12.40 2.89 -7.79
N LEU A 180 -13.18 3.78 -7.16
CA LEU A 180 -14.63 3.84 -7.33
C LEU A 180 -15.02 4.30 -8.74
N ARG A 181 -14.39 5.37 -9.26
CA ARG A 181 -14.65 5.91 -10.60
C ARG A 181 -14.24 4.96 -11.71
N ALA A 182 -13.12 4.27 -11.52
CA ALA A 182 -12.62 3.27 -12.45
C ALA A 182 -13.41 1.96 -12.42
N GLY A 183 -14.30 1.75 -11.44
CA GLY A 183 -15.04 0.50 -11.24
C GLY A 183 -14.15 -0.68 -10.80
N ILE A 184 -12.93 -0.39 -10.36
CA ILE A 184 -11.92 -1.40 -9.98
C ILE A 184 -12.18 -1.90 -8.55
N LEU A 185 -12.54 -0.97 -7.67
CA LEU A 185 -12.84 -1.27 -6.28
C LEU A 185 -14.35 -1.46 -6.08
N PRO A 186 -14.78 -2.44 -5.28
CA PRO A 186 -16.17 -2.59 -4.93
C PRO A 186 -16.65 -1.38 -4.14
N ARG A 187 -17.90 -0.97 -4.36
CA ARG A 187 -18.49 0.23 -3.75
C ARG A 187 -18.36 0.25 -2.23
N TRP A 188 -18.59 -0.89 -1.58
CA TRP A 188 -18.48 -0.99 -0.12
C TRP A 188 -17.08 -0.65 0.39
N PHE A 189 -16.02 -1.10 -0.32
CA PHE A 189 -14.64 -0.82 0.06
C PHE A 189 -14.27 0.66 -0.19
N ALA A 190 -14.71 1.24 -1.31
CA ALA A 190 -14.47 2.65 -1.59
C ALA A 190 -15.14 3.57 -0.54
N TRP A 191 -16.39 3.28 -0.15
CA TRP A 191 -17.06 4.01 0.93
C TRP A 191 -16.39 3.76 2.29
N GLY A 192 -15.98 2.52 2.58
CA GLY A 192 -15.16 2.20 3.74
C GLY A 192 -13.85 3.00 3.77
N GLY A 193 -13.21 3.19 2.59
CA GLY A 193 -12.03 4.04 2.46
C GLY A 193 -12.29 5.49 2.79
N TYR A 194 -13.45 6.06 2.40
CA TYR A 194 -13.81 7.41 2.84
C TYR A 194 -14.00 7.52 4.36
N LEU A 195 -14.57 6.51 4.99
CA LEU A 195 -14.70 6.47 6.46
C LEU A 195 -13.33 6.36 7.14
N VAL A 196 -12.45 5.48 6.64
CA VAL A 196 -11.08 5.33 7.14
C VAL A 196 -10.30 6.63 6.96
N GLY A 197 -10.38 7.26 5.79
CA GLY A 197 -9.73 8.55 5.53
C GLY A 197 -10.24 9.66 6.46
N ALA A 198 -11.55 9.76 6.66
CA ALA A 198 -12.14 10.72 7.61
C ALA A 198 -11.67 10.46 9.03
N PHE A 199 -11.64 9.20 9.46
CA PHE A 199 -11.12 8.79 10.76
C PHE A 199 -9.66 9.21 10.94
N LEU A 200 -8.77 8.88 10.00
CA LEU A 200 -7.34 9.24 10.04
C LEU A 200 -7.11 10.75 10.00
N LEU A 201 -7.97 11.51 9.31
CA LEU A 201 -7.87 12.95 9.20
C LEU A 201 -8.26 13.66 10.50
N LEU A 202 -9.33 13.19 11.16
CA LEU A 202 -9.94 13.83 12.32
C LEU A 202 -9.39 13.30 13.65
N SER A 203 -8.87 12.07 13.67
CA SER A 203 -8.31 11.49 14.89
C SER A 203 -7.00 12.19 15.29
N ALA A 204 -6.96 12.67 16.53
CA ALA A 204 -5.78 13.23 17.18
C ALA A 204 -5.43 12.44 18.46
N SER A 205 -5.76 11.16 18.51
CA SER A 205 -5.53 10.31 19.68
C SER A 205 -4.24 9.51 19.50
N PHE A 206 -3.48 9.39 20.59
CA PHE A 206 -2.28 8.55 20.69
C PHE A 206 -2.60 7.11 21.13
N GLU A 207 -3.85 6.70 20.97
CA GLU A 207 -4.25 5.32 21.27
C GLU A 207 -3.52 4.33 20.36
N ARG A 208 -2.86 3.38 20.97
CA ARG A 208 -1.99 2.40 20.30
C ARG A 208 -2.69 1.66 19.15
N TRP A 209 -4.00 1.39 19.27
CA TRP A 209 -4.76 0.65 18.27
C TRP A 209 -5.04 1.44 17.01
N PHE A 210 -5.05 2.77 17.07
CA PHE A 210 -5.33 3.62 15.91
C PHE A 210 -4.27 3.50 14.82
N VAL A 211 -3.04 3.14 15.20
CA VAL A 211 -1.95 2.92 14.26
C VAL A 211 -2.23 1.78 13.29
N LEU A 212 -3.09 0.83 13.65
CA LEU A 212 -3.43 -0.34 12.83
C LEU A 212 -4.43 -0.04 11.71
N VAL A 213 -5.17 1.06 11.79
CA VAL A 213 -6.26 1.39 10.84
C VAL A 213 -5.74 1.48 9.41
N PHE A 214 -4.66 2.20 9.18
CA PHE A 214 -4.09 2.37 7.84
C PHE A 214 -3.49 1.08 7.27
N PRO A 215 -2.60 0.35 7.98
CA PRO A 215 -2.06 -0.92 7.47
C PRO A 215 -3.13 -1.98 7.22
N LEU A 216 -4.16 -2.07 8.06
CA LEU A 216 -5.27 -3.01 7.82
C LEU A 216 -6.08 -2.64 6.56
N TRP A 217 -6.38 -1.34 6.37
CA TRP A 217 -7.02 -0.88 5.14
C TRP A 217 -6.17 -1.21 3.90
N LEU A 218 -4.85 -0.96 3.98
CA LEU A 218 -3.92 -1.26 2.91
C LEU A 218 -3.81 -2.76 2.61
N PHE A 219 -3.85 -3.59 3.65
CA PHE A 219 -3.86 -5.05 3.51
C PHE A 219 -5.12 -5.54 2.77
N VAL A 220 -6.29 -5.01 3.13
CA VAL A 220 -7.55 -5.34 2.43
C VAL A 220 -7.52 -4.84 0.99
N LEU A 221 -7.01 -3.62 0.74
CA LEU A 221 -6.81 -3.11 -0.61
C LEU A 221 -5.94 -4.06 -1.43
N SER A 222 -4.80 -4.48 -0.88
CA SER A 222 -3.88 -5.41 -1.54
C SER A 222 -4.54 -6.75 -1.86
N ALA A 223 -5.35 -7.29 -0.94
CA ALA A 223 -6.11 -8.51 -1.18
C ALA A 223 -7.16 -8.36 -2.31
N LEU A 224 -7.81 -7.19 -2.39
CA LEU A 224 -8.75 -6.90 -3.48
C LEU A 224 -8.03 -6.76 -4.82
N LEU A 225 -6.89 -6.06 -4.87
CA LEU A 225 -6.07 -5.94 -6.08
C LEU A 225 -5.59 -7.30 -6.58
N LEU A 226 -5.18 -8.19 -5.66
CA LEU A 226 -4.80 -9.55 -6.02
C LEU A 226 -5.98 -10.36 -6.60
N ARG A 227 -7.18 -10.17 -6.06
CA ARG A 227 -8.39 -10.79 -6.63
C ARG A 227 -8.69 -10.27 -8.03
N VAL A 228 -8.52 -8.97 -8.26
CA VAL A 228 -8.68 -8.36 -9.60
C VAL A 228 -7.63 -8.91 -10.55
N ALA A 229 -6.36 -8.97 -10.15
CA ALA A 229 -5.28 -9.53 -10.95
C ALA A 229 -5.55 -10.98 -11.41
N ARG A 230 -6.12 -11.80 -10.53
CA ARG A 230 -6.49 -13.20 -10.84
C ARG A 230 -7.69 -13.32 -11.79
N ARG A 231 -8.53 -12.29 -11.89
CA ARG A 231 -9.69 -12.26 -12.79
C ARG A 231 -9.34 -11.75 -14.19
N ILE A 232 -8.18 -11.18 -14.39
CA ILE A 232 -7.64 -10.81 -15.70
C ILE A 232 -7.10 -12.08 -16.34
N ASP A 233 -7.99 -12.94 -16.82
CA ASP A 233 -7.63 -14.17 -17.51
C ASP A 233 -7.39 -13.87 -18.99
N PRO A 234 -6.20 -14.16 -19.54
CA PRO A 234 -5.92 -13.93 -20.96
C PRO A 234 -6.81 -14.72 -21.91
N GLU A 235 -7.28 -15.91 -21.48
CA GLU A 235 -8.05 -16.81 -22.33
C GLU A 235 -9.52 -16.40 -22.52
N LEU A 236 -10.08 -15.58 -21.62
CA LEU A 236 -11.49 -15.20 -21.66
C LEU A 236 -11.83 -14.05 -22.62
N ARG A 237 -10.84 -13.47 -23.31
CA ARG A 237 -11.04 -12.34 -24.23
C ARG A 237 -10.85 -12.67 -25.72
N LEU A 238 -10.66 -13.91 -26.06
CA LEU A 238 -10.84 -14.32 -27.45
C LEU A 238 -12.34 -14.19 -27.75
N PRO A 239 -12.77 -13.32 -28.68
CA PRO A 239 -14.11 -13.40 -29.19
C PRO A 239 -14.25 -14.82 -29.70
N ARG A 240 -15.17 -15.60 -29.11
CA ARG A 240 -15.64 -16.84 -29.75
C ARG A 240 -16.08 -16.39 -31.13
N HIS A 241 -15.25 -16.61 -32.12
CA HIS A 241 -15.69 -16.55 -33.50
C HIS A 241 -16.83 -17.56 -33.56
N GLN A 242 -18.04 -17.03 -33.48
CA GLN A 242 -19.22 -17.76 -33.91
C GLN A 242 -18.86 -18.26 -35.28
N GLY A 243 -18.72 -19.59 -35.40
CA GLY A 243 -18.45 -20.22 -36.67
C GLY A 243 -19.43 -19.64 -37.70
N PHE A 244 -18.88 -18.81 -38.56
CA PHE A 244 -19.60 -18.41 -39.77
C PHE A 244 -19.80 -19.69 -40.50
N LEU A 245 -21.03 -20.24 -40.35
CA LEU A 245 -21.57 -21.28 -41.18
C LEU A 245 -21.32 -20.80 -42.62
N VAL A 246 -20.36 -21.43 -43.27
CA VAL A 246 -20.27 -21.43 -44.71
C VAL A 246 -21.61 -21.98 -45.22
N GLN A 247 -22.55 -21.09 -45.46
CA GLN A 247 -23.83 -21.40 -46.09
C GLN A 247 -23.49 -21.79 -47.51
N GLN A 248 -23.52 -23.12 -47.75
CA GLN A 248 -23.41 -23.71 -49.06
C GLN A 248 -24.33 -22.97 -50.02
N ALA A 249 -23.76 -22.37 -51.02
CA ALA A 249 -24.49 -21.81 -52.16
C ALA A 249 -25.28 -22.95 -52.84
N PRO A 250 -26.57 -22.78 -53.14
CA PRO A 250 -27.32 -23.79 -53.86
C PRO A 250 -26.81 -23.86 -55.31
N ALA A 251 -26.53 -25.07 -55.73
CA ALA A 251 -26.13 -25.40 -57.11
C ALA A 251 -27.21 -24.92 -58.08
N VAL A 252 -26.82 -24.01 -58.97
CA VAL A 252 -27.60 -23.59 -60.12
C VAL A 252 -27.67 -24.79 -61.09
N ARG A 253 -28.82 -25.47 -61.15
CA ARG A 253 -29.15 -26.39 -62.24
C ARG A 253 -29.36 -25.58 -63.52
N ARG A 254 -28.50 -25.84 -64.51
CA ARG A 254 -28.79 -25.49 -65.91
C ARG A 254 -29.75 -26.53 -66.45
N GLY A 255 -30.91 -26.10 -66.90
CA GLY A 255 -31.82 -26.75 -67.87
C GLY A 255 -31.96 -25.85 -69.07
#